data_330cc2a6dc4cd0765b46e925f53bcea0
#
_entry.id   330cc2a6dc4cd0765b46e925f53bcea0
#
_cell.length_a   1.000
_cell.length_b   1.000
_cell.length_c   1.000
_cell.angle_alpha   90.00
_cell.angle_beta   90.00
_cell.angle_gamma   90.00
#
_symmetry.space_group_name_H-M   'P 1'
#
loop_
_entity.id
_entity.type
_entity.pdbx_description
1 polymer ?
#
loop_
_entity_poly.entity_id
_entity_poly.type
_entity_poly.pdbx_seq_one_letter_code
_entity_poly.pdbx_strand_id
1 'polypeptide(L)'
;MSGGQTQLVAPLVPYEKRTDLFTPDLFKLADDGATLTCPNGQTSSIAYRSGSGEGRTFRFYAAHCQGCPLWTQCRTQPIGSRAKRQVFISDYRAEVDAARAYSLTPEFLADRKRRSRVERFIAGLVRYNGARRARRRGRVQADFQAKMNATAFNLKRWMRLLAVPRQPATT
;
A
#
# COMPACT_ATOMS: atom_id res chain seq x y z
N MET A 1 -29.11 8.19 -10.59
CA MET A 1 -27.95 7.29 -10.67
C MET A 1 -27.11 7.55 -9.42
N SER A 2 -27.24 6.72 -8.40
CA SER A 2 -26.43 6.82 -7.17
C SER A 2 -25.00 6.44 -7.52
N GLY A 3 -24.10 7.41 -7.50
CA GLY A 3 -22.67 7.18 -7.63
C GLY A 3 -22.18 6.29 -6.49
N GLY A 4 -22.10 5.00 -6.73
CA GLY A 4 -21.53 4.06 -5.77
C GLY A 4 -20.08 4.41 -5.52
N GLN A 5 -19.81 4.88 -4.32
CA GLN A 5 -18.46 5.17 -3.87
C GLN A 5 -17.69 3.83 -3.78
N THR A 6 -16.73 3.64 -4.68
CA THR A 6 -15.92 2.42 -4.69
C THR A 6 -14.85 2.54 -3.61
N GLN A 7 -14.97 1.72 -2.58
CA GLN A 7 -13.94 1.65 -1.53
C GLN A 7 -12.81 0.71 -1.98
N LEU A 8 -11.60 1.23 -2.06
CA LEU A 8 -10.40 0.45 -2.36
C LEU A 8 -9.88 -0.21 -1.08
N VAL A 9 -9.95 -1.54 -1.01
CA VAL A 9 -9.41 -2.33 0.09
C VAL A 9 -8.08 -2.94 -0.33
N ALA A 10 -6.97 -2.31 0.06
CA ALA A 10 -5.63 -2.79 -0.20
C ALA A 10 -4.81 -2.82 1.10
N PRO A 11 -4.03 -3.90 1.36
CA PRO A 11 -3.08 -3.87 2.47
C PRO A 11 -2.01 -2.84 2.16
N LEU A 12 -1.75 -1.96 3.13
CA LEU A 12 -0.62 -1.06 3.05
C LEU A 12 0.68 -1.86 3.13
N VAL A 13 1.63 -1.50 2.29
CA VAL A 13 3.01 -1.98 2.43
C VAL A 13 3.57 -1.35 3.70
N PRO A 14 4.04 -2.14 4.69
CA PRO A 14 4.72 -1.58 5.84
C PRO A 14 5.92 -0.76 5.35
N TYR A 15 6.21 0.36 6.00
CA TYR A 15 7.51 1.00 5.78
C TYR A 15 8.60 -0.04 5.97
N GLU A 16 9.48 -0.17 4.97
CA GLU A 16 10.56 -1.15 5.03
C GLU A 16 11.29 -1.02 6.36
N LYS A 17 11.34 -2.14 7.06
CA LYS A 17 11.77 -2.21 8.43
C LYS A 17 13.30 -2.06 8.55
N ARG A 18 13.77 -0.85 8.60
CA ARG A 18 14.81 -0.54 9.58
C ARG A 18 14.07 -0.26 10.89
N THR A 19 13.82 -1.32 11.62
CA THR A 19 12.89 -1.39 12.76
C THR A 19 13.27 -0.47 13.92
N ASP A 20 14.45 0.12 13.90
CA ASP A 20 15.03 0.88 14.99
C ASP A 20 15.04 2.39 14.77
N LEU A 21 14.64 2.88 13.58
CA LEU A 21 14.65 4.30 13.27
C LEU A 21 13.24 4.85 13.13
N PHE A 22 13.09 6.11 13.53
CA PHE A 22 11.84 6.84 13.35
C PHE A 22 11.39 6.84 11.89
N THR A 23 10.17 6.36 11.70
CA THR A 23 9.47 6.35 10.41
C THR A 23 8.81 7.71 10.13
N PRO A 24 8.50 8.06 8.88
CA PRO A 24 7.91 9.35 8.52
C PRO A 24 6.59 9.68 9.22
N ASP A 25 5.84 8.68 9.68
CA ASP A 25 4.58 8.84 10.39
C ASP A 25 4.74 9.46 11.79
N LEU A 26 5.91 9.34 12.40
CA LEU A 26 6.21 9.97 13.69
C LEU A 26 6.52 11.48 13.58
N PHE A 27 6.67 11.99 12.35
CA PHE A 27 6.89 13.41 12.09
C PHE A 27 5.55 14.10 11.82
N LYS A 28 5.32 15.21 12.50
CA LYS A 28 4.07 15.97 12.39
C LYS A 28 4.19 17.03 11.31
N LEU A 29 3.40 16.91 10.25
CA LEU A 29 3.25 17.95 9.23
C LEU A 29 2.29 19.00 9.75
N ALA A 30 2.62 20.28 9.60
CA ALA A 30 1.70 21.37 9.92
C ALA A 30 0.52 21.40 8.92
N ASP A 31 -0.61 21.97 9.32
CA ASP A 31 -1.84 21.99 8.51
C ASP A 31 -1.66 22.74 7.19
N ASP A 32 -0.80 23.77 7.17
CA ASP A 32 -0.42 24.49 5.96
C ASP A 32 0.52 23.68 5.03
N GLY A 33 1.01 22.53 5.51
CA GLY A 33 1.97 21.68 4.83
C GLY A 33 3.34 22.32 4.63
N ALA A 34 3.64 23.49 5.20
CA ALA A 34 4.88 24.22 4.99
C ALA A 34 6.01 23.74 5.90
N THR A 35 5.68 23.21 7.08
CA THR A 35 6.66 22.82 8.09
C THR A 35 6.46 21.39 8.57
N LEU A 36 7.56 20.73 8.91
CA LEU A 36 7.57 19.37 9.47
C LEU A 36 8.29 19.40 10.82
N THR A 37 7.62 18.88 11.86
CA THR A 37 8.16 18.79 13.21
C THR A 37 8.62 17.37 13.52
N CYS A 38 9.84 17.19 14.00
CA CYS A 38 10.38 15.90 14.39
C CYS A 38 9.89 15.47 15.80
N PRO A 39 10.06 14.19 16.19
CA PRO A 39 9.66 13.69 17.52
C PRO A 39 10.31 14.41 18.70
N ASN A 40 11.46 15.06 18.51
CA ASN A 40 12.12 15.91 19.52
C ASN A 40 11.67 17.38 19.47
N GLY A 41 10.60 17.73 18.76
CA GLY A 41 10.04 19.08 18.69
C GLY A 41 10.78 20.06 17.76
N GLN A 42 11.82 19.64 17.07
CA GLN A 42 12.50 20.52 16.09
C GLN A 42 11.71 20.61 14.80
N THR A 43 11.60 21.83 14.27
CA THR A 43 10.80 22.13 13.07
C THR A 43 11.70 22.45 11.89
N SER A 44 11.34 21.97 10.70
CA SER A 44 12.00 22.31 9.44
C SER A 44 10.99 22.82 8.42
N SER A 45 11.28 23.96 7.80
CA SER A 45 10.54 24.52 6.66
C SER A 45 11.24 24.25 5.32
N ILE A 46 12.41 23.61 5.35
CA ILE A 46 13.21 23.38 4.15
C ILE A 46 12.76 22.09 3.48
N ALA A 47 12.00 22.25 2.41
CA ALA A 47 11.44 21.14 1.65
C ALA A 47 11.73 21.27 0.15
N TYR A 48 11.84 20.11 -0.51
CA TYR A 48 12.03 20.00 -1.96
C TYR A 48 10.97 19.08 -2.52
N ARG A 49 10.44 19.39 -3.69
CA ARG A 49 9.57 18.45 -4.42
C ARG A 49 10.35 17.17 -4.72
N SER A 50 9.68 16.04 -4.55
CA SER A 50 10.22 14.76 -4.99
C SER A 50 10.34 14.74 -6.51
N GLY A 51 11.30 13.98 -7.05
CA GLY A 51 11.44 13.77 -8.49
C GLY A 51 10.22 13.10 -9.14
N SER A 52 9.42 12.32 -8.39
CA SER A 52 8.14 11.77 -8.85
C SER A 52 7.02 12.81 -8.88
N GLY A 53 7.19 13.97 -8.26
CA GLY A 53 6.16 15.01 -8.13
C GLY A 53 5.07 14.73 -7.10
N GLU A 54 5.08 13.56 -6.44
CA GLU A 54 4.00 13.07 -5.54
C GLU A 54 4.26 13.33 -4.06
N GLY A 55 5.06 14.33 -3.71
CA GLY A 55 5.36 14.64 -2.33
C GLY A 55 6.55 15.57 -2.18
N ARG A 56 6.90 15.83 -0.93
CA ARG A 56 8.00 16.70 -0.53
C ARG A 56 8.95 15.98 0.40
N THR A 57 10.26 16.29 0.25
CA THR A 57 11.30 15.79 1.16
C THR A 57 11.77 16.96 2.03
N PHE A 58 11.48 16.88 3.31
CA PHE A 58 11.94 17.83 4.32
C PHE A 58 13.36 17.49 4.76
N ARG A 59 14.16 18.53 5.04
CA ARG A 59 15.55 18.38 5.49
C ARG A 59 15.76 18.99 6.86
N PHE A 60 16.25 18.17 7.78
CA PHE A 60 16.74 18.62 9.08
C PHE A 60 18.26 18.64 9.02
N TYR A 61 18.84 19.82 9.14
CA TYR A 61 20.30 20.01 9.14
C TYR A 61 20.90 19.59 10.49
N ALA A 62 22.22 19.43 10.51
CA ALA A 62 22.94 19.04 11.72
C ALA A 62 22.67 19.98 12.91
N ALA A 63 22.51 21.29 12.67
CA ALA A 63 22.18 22.26 13.70
C ALA A 63 20.87 21.96 14.45
N HIS A 64 19.83 21.47 13.75
CA HIS A 64 18.56 21.07 14.38
C HIS A 64 18.68 19.80 15.23
N CYS A 65 19.72 19.01 15.00
CA CYS A 65 19.89 17.70 15.62
C CYS A 65 21.04 17.66 16.63
N GLN A 66 21.77 18.77 16.78
CA GLN A 66 22.89 18.85 17.73
C GLN A 66 22.38 18.67 19.15
N GLY A 67 23.00 17.76 19.90
CA GLY A 67 22.55 17.45 21.27
C GLY A 67 21.21 16.71 21.40
N CYS A 68 20.67 16.21 20.28
CA CYS A 68 19.38 15.52 20.31
C CYS A 68 19.48 14.18 21.08
N PRO A 69 18.68 13.97 22.14
CA PRO A 69 18.69 12.72 22.91
C PRO A 69 18.16 11.52 22.10
N LEU A 70 17.38 11.78 21.05
CA LEU A 70 16.78 10.76 20.18
C LEU A 70 17.63 10.44 18.93
N TRP A 71 18.89 10.85 18.92
CA TRP A 71 19.76 10.69 17.75
C TRP A 71 19.83 9.25 17.25
N THR A 72 20.09 8.30 18.14
CA THR A 72 20.24 6.87 17.80
C THR A 72 18.98 6.22 17.27
N GLN A 73 17.81 6.72 17.67
CA GLN A 73 16.51 6.28 17.17
C GLN A 73 16.12 6.96 15.85
N CYS A 74 16.81 8.04 15.51
CA CYS A 74 16.48 8.84 14.31
C CYS A 74 17.47 8.60 13.16
N ARG A 75 18.72 8.27 13.45
CA ARG A 75 19.83 8.22 12.50
C ARG A 75 20.75 7.04 12.72
N THR A 76 21.34 6.55 11.62
CA THR A 76 22.40 5.52 11.66
C THR A 76 23.80 6.13 11.76
N GLN A 77 23.97 7.43 11.48
CA GLN A 77 25.26 8.10 11.52
C GLN A 77 25.72 8.34 12.97
N PRO A 78 27.03 8.40 13.23
CA PRO A 78 27.57 8.70 14.56
C PRO A 78 27.06 10.05 15.09
N ILE A 79 26.94 10.15 16.41
CA ILE A 79 26.56 11.41 17.09
C ILE A 79 27.54 12.51 16.69
N GLY A 80 27.01 13.69 16.39
CA GLY A 80 27.82 14.83 15.92
C GLY A 80 28.08 14.85 14.41
N SER A 81 27.62 13.87 13.64
CA SER A 81 27.73 13.89 12.19
C SER A 81 27.01 15.11 11.58
N ARG A 82 27.63 15.73 10.55
CA ARG A 82 27.01 16.80 9.76
C ARG A 82 25.99 16.32 8.73
N ALA A 83 25.71 15.01 8.68
CA ALA A 83 24.74 14.45 7.77
C ALA A 83 23.33 15.03 8.04
N LYS A 84 22.56 15.25 6.96
CA LYS A 84 21.18 15.75 7.02
C LYS A 84 20.23 14.58 7.25
N ARG A 85 19.18 14.76 8.06
CA ARG A 85 18.03 13.84 8.06
C ARG A 85 17.05 14.29 6.98
N GLN A 86 16.68 13.39 6.10
CA GLN A 86 15.66 13.61 5.08
C GLN A 86 14.43 12.78 5.42
N VAL A 87 13.27 13.40 5.33
CA VAL A 87 11.98 12.75 5.59
C VAL A 87 11.07 13.08 4.41
N PHE A 88 10.66 12.04 3.69
CA PHE A 88 9.70 12.17 2.60
C PHE A 88 8.29 12.14 3.15
N ILE A 89 7.47 13.10 2.74
CA ILE A 89 6.04 13.19 3.02
C ILE A 89 5.29 13.19 1.71
N SER A 90 4.47 12.18 1.50
CA SER A 90 3.60 12.07 0.34
C SER A 90 2.49 13.12 0.38
N ASP A 91 2.08 13.62 -0.79
CA ASP A 91 0.90 14.48 -0.93
C ASP A 91 -0.39 13.73 -0.54
N TYR A 92 -0.38 12.39 -0.59
CA TYR A 92 -1.48 11.49 -0.20
C TYR A 92 -1.36 10.99 1.25
N ARG A 93 -0.71 11.78 2.12
CA ARG A 93 -0.48 11.39 3.52
C ARG A 93 -1.78 11.10 4.26
N ALA A 94 -2.79 11.96 4.09
CA ALA A 94 -4.07 11.82 4.76
C ALA A 94 -4.79 10.52 4.37
N GLU A 95 -4.78 10.20 3.08
CA GLU A 95 -5.37 8.97 2.54
C GLU A 95 -4.63 7.72 3.04
N VAL A 96 -3.31 7.79 3.13
CA VAL A 96 -2.49 6.69 3.68
C VAL A 96 -2.76 6.49 5.17
N ASP A 97 -2.88 7.55 5.94
CA ASP A 97 -3.17 7.48 7.37
C ASP A 97 -4.61 6.98 7.61
N ALA A 98 -5.58 7.40 6.80
CA ALA A 98 -6.95 6.89 6.83
C ALA A 98 -6.99 5.39 6.48
N ALA A 99 -6.28 4.95 5.45
CA ALA A 99 -6.18 3.55 5.06
C ALA A 99 -5.47 2.71 6.15
N ARG A 100 -4.49 3.29 6.86
CA ARG A 100 -3.82 2.64 7.99
C ARG A 100 -4.79 2.47 9.16
N ALA A 101 -5.54 3.51 9.52
CA ALA A 101 -6.57 3.41 10.55
C ALA A 101 -7.61 2.35 10.20
N TYR A 102 -8.10 2.33 8.95
CA TYR A 102 -9.02 1.31 8.46
C TYR A 102 -8.44 -0.11 8.55
N SER A 103 -7.13 -0.28 8.27
CA SER A 103 -6.47 -1.60 8.33
C SER A 103 -6.47 -2.26 9.71
N LEU A 104 -6.72 -1.49 10.77
CA LEU A 104 -6.82 -1.97 12.14
C LEU A 104 -8.25 -2.36 12.53
N THR A 105 -9.25 -2.13 11.68
CA THR A 105 -10.65 -2.42 11.97
C THR A 105 -11.02 -3.89 11.70
N PRO A 106 -12.04 -4.44 12.39
CA PRO A 106 -12.57 -5.77 12.12
C PRO A 106 -13.13 -5.91 10.71
N GLU A 107 -13.71 -4.84 10.15
CA GLU A 107 -14.26 -4.78 8.80
C GLU A 107 -13.17 -5.04 7.76
N PHE A 108 -11.99 -4.44 7.92
CA PHE A 108 -10.84 -4.70 7.06
C PHE A 108 -10.44 -6.18 7.06
N LEU A 109 -10.47 -6.85 8.22
CA LEU A 109 -10.15 -8.28 8.31
C LEU A 109 -11.16 -9.13 7.53
N ALA A 110 -12.44 -8.77 7.54
CA ALA A 110 -13.48 -9.42 6.76
C ALA A 110 -13.26 -9.21 5.25
N ASP A 111 -12.97 -7.99 4.84
CA ASP A 111 -12.70 -7.64 3.44
C ASP A 111 -11.42 -8.29 2.92
N ARG A 112 -10.38 -8.38 3.73
CA ARG A 112 -9.15 -9.10 3.42
C ARG A 112 -9.41 -10.59 3.12
N LYS A 113 -10.33 -11.22 3.85
CA LYS A 113 -10.75 -12.61 3.57
C LYS A 113 -11.44 -12.73 2.19
N ARG A 114 -12.25 -11.72 1.79
CA ARG A 114 -12.85 -11.67 0.45
C ARG A 114 -11.80 -11.56 -0.64
N ARG A 115 -10.77 -10.73 -0.44
CA ARG A 115 -9.66 -10.55 -1.38
C ARG A 115 -8.94 -11.87 -1.68
N SER A 116 -8.70 -12.72 -0.70
CA SER A 116 -8.04 -14.00 -0.90
C SER A 116 -8.81 -14.96 -1.85
N ARG A 117 -10.13 -14.76 -2.01
CA ARG A 117 -10.93 -15.47 -3.00
C ARG A 117 -10.62 -15.01 -4.42
N VAL A 118 -10.48 -13.69 -4.61
CA VAL A 118 -10.12 -13.09 -5.91
C VAL A 118 -8.71 -13.51 -6.32
N GLU A 119 -7.77 -13.49 -5.38
CA GLU A 119 -6.38 -13.91 -5.65
C GLU A 119 -6.30 -15.39 -6.07
N ARG A 120 -7.06 -16.27 -5.42
CA ARG A 120 -7.18 -17.69 -5.85
C ARG A 120 -7.78 -17.84 -7.23
N PHE A 121 -8.77 -17.01 -7.57
CA PHE A 121 -9.36 -16.97 -8.90
C PHE A 121 -8.34 -16.56 -9.96
N ILE A 122 -7.62 -15.45 -9.72
CA ILE A 122 -6.55 -14.96 -10.60
C ILE A 122 -5.43 -16.00 -10.74
N ALA A 123 -5.02 -16.63 -9.64
CA ALA A 123 -4.02 -17.69 -9.67
C ALA A 123 -4.46 -18.88 -10.54
N GLY A 124 -5.75 -19.25 -10.48
CA GLY A 124 -6.32 -20.29 -11.34
C GLY A 124 -6.32 -19.91 -12.83
N LEU A 125 -6.68 -18.66 -13.15
CA LEU A 125 -6.60 -18.14 -14.52
C LEU A 125 -5.16 -18.15 -15.06
N VAL A 126 -4.21 -17.72 -14.23
CA VAL A 126 -2.79 -17.64 -14.61
C VAL A 126 -2.17 -19.03 -14.77
N ARG A 127 -2.37 -19.94 -13.82
CA ARG A 127 -1.72 -21.26 -13.81
C ARG A 127 -2.29 -22.23 -14.82
N TYR A 128 -3.61 -22.23 -15.00
CA TYR A 128 -4.30 -23.29 -15.74
C TYR A 128 -5.00 -22.85 -17.02
N ASN A 129 -5.15 -21.53 -17.23
CA ASN A 129 -5.89 -21.00 -18.37
C ASN A 129 -5.09 -20.01 -19.22
N GLY A 130 -3.76 -19.88 -19.00
CA GLY A 130 -2.87 -19.09 -19.86
C GLY A 130 -3.06 -17.57 -19.76
N ALA A 131 -3.62 -17.05 -18.66
CA ALA A 131 -3.87 -15.62 -18.50
C ALA A 131 -2.60 -14.78 -18.22
N ARG A 132 -1.44 -15.42 -18.05
CA ARG A 132 -0.19 -14.72 -17.71
C ARG A 132 0.40 -13.91 -18.85
N ARG A 133 0.22 -14.34 -20.09
CA ARG A 133 0.81 -13.72 -21.27
C ARG A 133 -0.24 -13.59 -22.39
N ALA A 134 -0.27 -12.43 -23.02
CA ALA A 134 -1.02 -12.27 -24.25
C ALA A 134 -0.36 -13.08 -25.37
N ARG A 135 -1.14 -13.91 -26.05
CA ARG A 135 -0.66 -14.74 -27.18
C ARG A 135 -0.60 -13.95 -28.47
N ARG A 136 -1.32 -12.85 -28.56
CA ARG A 136 -1.41 -11.97 -29.73
C ARG A 136 -1.23 -10.52 -29.33
N ARG A 137 -0.76 -9.70 -30.25
CA ARG A 137 -0.58 -8.26 -30.03
C ARG A 137 -1.90 -7.52 -30.25
N GLY A 138 -2.06 -6.41 -29.52
CA GLY A 138 -3.19 -5.51 -29.65
C GLY A 138 -4.25 -5.71 -28.57
N ARG A 139 -4.87 -4.60 -28.17
CA ARG A 139 -5.85 -4.52 -27.06
C ARG A 139 -7.05 -5.43 -27.28
N VAL A 140 -7.60 -5.44 -28.51
CA VAL A 140 -8.78 -6.25 -28.86
C VAL A 140 -8.49 -7.75 -28.69
N GLN A 141 -7.32 -8.21 -29.14
CA GLN A 141 -6.95 -9.61 -29.04
C GLN A 141 -6.64 -10.04 -27.58
N ALA A 142 -6.03 -9.14 -26.81
CA ALA A 142 -5.78 -9.38 -25.38
C ALA A 142 -7.12 -9.45 -24.60
N ASP A 143 -8.08 -8.59 -24.89
CA ASP A 143 -9.42 -8.60 -24.27
C ASP A 143 -10.18 -9.88 -24.62
N PHE A 144 -10.18 -10.28 -25.91
CA PHE A 144 -10.77 -11.57 -26.34
C PHE A 144 -10.17 -12.75 -25.58
N GLN A 145 -8.81 -12.80 -25.50
CA GLN A 145 -8.13 -13.87 -24.78
C GLN A 145 -8.52 -13.89 -23.29
N ALA A 146 -8.60 -12.73 -22.63
CA ALA A 146 -8.99 -12.61 -21.23
C ALA A 146 -10.42 -13.13 -21.00
N LYS A 147 -11.36 -12.77 -21.86
CA LYS A 147 -12.76 -13.25 -21.84
C LYS A 147 -12.83 -14.77 -22.01
N MET A 148 -12.14 -15.32 -22.99
CA MET A 148 -12.10 -16.77 -23.23
C MET A 148 -11.50 -17.55 -22.06
N ASN A 149 -10.44 -17.04 -21.47
CA ASN A 149 -9.83 -17.65 -20.28
C ASN A 149 -10.78 -17.64 -19.08
N ALA A 150 -11.51 -16.54 -18.87
CA ALA A 150 -12.50 -16.42 -17.80
C ALA A 150 -13.70 -17.39 -18.03
N THR A 151 -14.17 -17.48 -19.27
CA THR A 151 -15.25 -18.42 -19.66
C THR A 151 -14.84 -19.86 -19.40
N ALA A 152 -13.68 -20.28 -19.87
CA ALA A 152 -13.17 -21.63 -19.66
C ALA A 152 -12.98 -21.95 -18.16
N PHE A 153 -12.49 -21.00 -17.37
CA PHE A 153 -12.36 -21.16 -15.94
C PHE A 153 -13.71 -21.34 -15.24
N ASN A 154 -14.70 -20.50 -15.58
CA ASN A 154 -16.03 -20.54 -15.01
C ASN A 154 -16.74 -21.85 -15.37
N LEU A 155 -16.63 -22.31 -16.63
CA LEU A 155 -17.21 -23.57 -17.08
C LEU A 155 -16.63 -24.77 -16.31
N LYS A 156 -15.31 -24.85 -16.18
CA LYS A 156 -14.65 -25.89 -15.37
C LYS A 156 -15.09 -25.87 -13.92
N ARG A 157 -15.28 -24.69 -13.34
CA ARG A 157 -15.77 -24.53 -11.97
C ARG A 157 -17.21 -24.99 -11.84
N TRP A 158 -18.06 -24.62 -12.78
CA TRP A 158 -19.45 -25.04 -12.81
C TRP A 158 -19.59 -26.56 -12.91
N MET A 159 -18.86 -27.19 -13.83
CA MET A 159 -18.82 -28.65 -13.95
C MET A 159 -18.43 -29.35 -12.63
N ARG A 160 -17.43 -28.81 -11.92
CA ARG A 160 -17.04 -29.36 -10.61
C ARG A 160 -18.16 -29.23 -9.56
N LEU A 161 -18.87 -28.11 -9.55
CA LEU A 161 -19.99 -27.91 -8.63
C LEU A 161 -21.15 -28.83 -8.90
N LEU A 162 -21.40 -29.20 -10.17
CA LEU A 162 -22.41 -30.18 -10.55
C LEU A 162 -21.98 -31.61 -10.19
N ALA A 163 -20.70 -31.91 -10.27
CA ALA A 163 -20.14 -33.23 -9.96
C ALA A 163 -20.05 -33.56 -8.46
N VAL A 164 -20.16 -32.54 -7.58
CA VAL A 164 -20.16 -32.76 -6.12
C VAL A 164 -21.53 -33.24 -5.69
N PRO A 165 -21.67 -34.45 -5.11
CA PRO A 165 -22.93 -34.92 -4.55
C PRO A 165 -23.43 -33.93 -3.49
N ARG A 166 -24.66 -33.43 -3.59
CA ARG A 166 -25.29 -32.66 -2.53
C ARG A 166 -25.43 -33.54 -1.32
N GLN A 167 -24.67 -33.34 -0.28
CA GLN A 167 -24.93 -33.95 1.02
C GLN A 167 -26.33 -33.47 1.48
N PRO A 168 -27.24 -34.36 1.90
CA PRO A 168 -28.48 -33.94 2.49
C PRO A 168 -28.19 -33.12 3.74
N ALA A 169 -28.91 -32.01 3.90
CA ALA A 169 -28.84 -31.22 5.10
C ALA A 169 -29.22 -32.11 6.28
N THR A 170 -28.29 -32.39 7.18
CA THR A 170 -28.58 -33.00 8.48
C THR A 170 -29.44 -32.01 9.26
N THR A 171 -30.71 -32.36 9.42
CA THR A 171 -31.66 -31.73 10.37
C THR A 171 -31.19 -31.87 11.79
#